data_fef9e6ca8360a12f26955fffecce269a
#
_entry.id   fef9e6ca8360a12f26955fffecce269a
#
_cell.length_a   1.000
_cell.length_b   1.000
_cell.length_c   1.000
_cell.angle_alpha   90.00
_cell.angle_beta   90.00
_cell.angle_gamma   90.00
#
_symmetry.space_group_name_H-M   'P 1'
#
loop_
_entity.id
_entity.type
_entity.pdbx_description
1 polymer ?
#
loop_
_entity_poly.entity_id
_entity_poly.type
_entity_poly.pdbx_seq_one_letter_code
_entity_poly.pdbx_strand_id
1 'polypeptide(L)'
;RFAEQFLRAKASRYGQSRLRMELRQRGLSGEEIDRAIEGLAGSEEDRAWSVWEKRFSSYPEDQKEKAKQIRFLMSRGFSYAIVSRVLQRARQNI
;
A
#
# COMPACT_ATOMS: atom_id res chain seq x y z
N ARG A 1 -19.25 -0.18 10.83
CA ARG A 1 -18.57 0.60 11.84
C ARG A 1 -17.51 1.48 11.21
N PHE A 2 -17.09 2.51 11.97
CA PHE A 2 -16.19 3.52 11.43
C PHE A 2 -14.89 2.92 10.86
N ALA A 3 -14.21 2.07 11.62
CA ALA A 3 -12.93 1.51 11.19
C ALA A 3 -13.05 0.70 9.90
N GLU A 4 -14.11 -0.10 9.80
CA GLU A 4 -14.33 -0.91 8.60
C GLU A 4 -14.62 -0.05 7.38
N GLN A 5 -15.46 0.97 7.56
CA GLN A 5 -15.79 1.89 6.46
C GLN A 5 -14.57 2.68 6.03
N PHE A 6 -13.78 3.14 6.99
CA PHE A 6 -12.56 3.88 6.72
C PHE A 6 -11.57 3.03 5.91
N LEU A 7 -11.35 1.78 6.36
CA LEU A 7 -10.43 0.88 5.68
C LEU A 7 -10.90 0.54 4.27
N ARG A 8 -12.20 0.30 4.12
CA ARG A 8 -12.77 -0.01 2.82
C ARG A 8 -12.54 1.12 1.83
N ALA A 9 -12.64 2.37 2.30
CA ALA A 9 -12.44 3.54 1.45
C ALA A 9 -10.98 3.81 1.14
N LYS A 10 -10.06 3.49 2.07
CA LYS A 10 -8.65 3.88 1.98
C LYS A 10 -7.69 2.76 1.60
N ALA A 11 -8.05 1.51 1.87
CA ALA A 11 -7.14 0.39 1.66
C ALA A 11 -6.70 0.22 0.21
N SER A 12 -7.52 0.64 -0.74
CA SER A 12 -7.17 0.55 -2.16
C SER A 12 -6.16 1.60 -2.60
N ARG A 13 -5.85 2.58 -1.74
CA ARG A 13 -4.96 3.69 -2.09
C ARG A 13 -3.72 3.78 -1.23
N TYR A 14 -3.77 3.27 0.00
CA TYR A 14 -2.72 3.50 0.99
C TYR A 14 -2.18 2.20 1.55
N GLY A 15 -0.89 2.22 1.88
CA GLY A 15 -0.25 1.09 2.52
C GLY A 15 -0.56 1.02 4.00
N GLN A 16 -0.11 -0.06 4.61
CA GLN A 16 -0.43 -0.40 5.99
C GLN A 16 0.08 0.65 6.99
N SER A 17 1.28 1.19 6.76
CA SER A 17 1.83 2.21 7.66
C SER A 17 0.92 3.43 7.76
N ARG A 18 0.41 3.88 6.63
CA ARG A 18 -0.45 5.05 6.61
C ARG A 18 -1.81 4.75 7.21
N LEU A 19 -2.36 3.58 6.94
CA LEU A 19 -3.63 3.18 7.53
C LEU A 19 -3.54 3.12 9.04
N ARG A 20 -2.45 2.54 9.56
CA ARG A 20 -2.22 2.46 11.00
C ARG A 20 -2.13 3.84 11.64
N MET A 21 -1.39 4.74 11.00
CA MET A 21 -1.23 6.09 11.51
C MET A 21 -2.57 6.81 11.60
N GLU A 22 -3.37 6.74 10.55
CA GLU A 22 -4.65 7.43 10.54
C GLU A 22 -5.65 6.85 11.53
N LEU A 23 -5.66 5.52 11.68
CA LEU A 23 -6.53 4.89 12.66
C LEU A 23 -6.11 5.25 14.10
N ARG A 24 -4.80 5.32 14.33
CA ARG A 24 -4.28 5.73 15.64
C ARG A 24 -4.68 7.17 15.96
N GLN A 25 -4.60 8.05 14.98
CA GLN A 25 -5.01 9.44 15.15
C GLN A 25 -6.50 9.59 15.49
N ARG A 26 -7.29 8.60 15.10
CA ARG A 26 -8.72 8.58 15.40
C ARG A 26 -9.05 7.87 16.70
N GLY A 27 -8.02 7.48 17.47
CA GLY A 27 -8.19 6.98 18.82
C GLY A 27 -8.29 5.46 18.96
N LEU A 28 -8.06 4.71 17.90
CA LEU A 28 -8.08 3.25 18.02
C LEU A 28 -6.82 2.74 18.71
N SER A 29 -6.98 1.69 19.53
CA SER A 29 -5.84 1.03 20.16
C SER A 29 -5.09 0.18 19.15
N GLY A 30 -3.86 -0.23 19.53
CA GLY A 30 -3.08 -1.11 18.67
C GLY A 30 -3.80 -2.41 18.33
N GLU A 31 -4.48 -3.01 19.30
CA GLU A 31 -5.23 -4.24 19.07
C GLU A 31 -6.40 -4.03 18.09
N GLU A 32 -7.09 -2.92 18.23
CA GLU A 32 -8.20 -2.60 17.34
C GLU A 32 -7.70 -2.39 15.92
N ILE A 33 -6.55 -1.70 15.79
CA ILE A 33 -5.94 -1.47 14.48
C ILE A 33 -5.53 -2.80 13.85
N ASP A 34 -4.88 -3.68 14.62
CA ASP A 34 -4.44 -5.00 14.11
C ASP A 34 -5.62 -5.81 13.60
N ARG A 35 -6.70 -5.85 14.36
CA ARG A 35 -7.89 -6.59 13.94
C ARG A 35 -8.51 -6.02 12.68
N ALA A 36 -8.57 -4.70 12.60
CA ALA A 36 -9.13 -4.04 11.42
C ALA A 36 -8.32 -4.35 10.18
N ILE A 37 -6.99 -4.29 10.28
CA ILE A 37 -6.12 -4.55 9.15
C ILE A 37 -6.15 -6.03 8.74
N GLU A 38 -6.22 -6.94 9.71
CA GLU A 38 -6.34 -8.38 9.41
C GLU A 38 -7.62 -8.70 8.65
N GLY A 39 -8.65 -7.90 8.83
CA GLY A 39 -9.92 -8.09 8.13
C GLY A 39 -9.94 -7.61 6.69
N LEU A 40 -8.85 -6.97 6.22
CA LEU A 40 -8.80 -6.50 4.84
C LEU A 40 -8.67 -7.66 3.86
N ALA A 41 -9.38 -7.55 2.75
CA ALA A 41 -9.27 -8.52 1.68
C ALA A 41 -7.95 -8.33 0.93
N GLY A 42 -7.28 -9.45 0.61
CA GLY A 42 -6.03 -9.42 -0.11
C GLY A 42 -4.85 -9.02 0.76
N SER A 43 -3.66 -9.16 0.22
CA SER A 43 -2.44 -8.80 0.92
C SER A 43 -2.09 -7.35 0.68
N GLU A 44 -1.17 -6.82 1.51
CA GLU A 44 -0.65 -5.48 1.29
C GLU A 44 0.05 -5.40 -0.07
N GLU A 45 0.74 -6.46 -0.45
CA GLU A 45 1.40 -6.49 -1.77
C GLU A 45 0.39 -6.37 -2.90
N ASP A 46 -0.75 -7.06 -2.81
CA ASP A 46 -1.79 -6.96 -3.84
C ASP A 46 -2.36 -5.55 -3.92
N ARG A 47 -2.55 -4.90 -2.78
CA ARG A 47 -3.03 -3.53 -2.77
C ARG A 47 -2.00 -2.57 -3.38
N ALA A 48 -0.73 -2.78 -3.04
CA ALA A 48 0.35 -1.98 -3.62
C ALA A 48 0.45 -2.20 -5.13
N TRP A 49 0.29 -3.44 -5.56
CA TRP A 49 0.29 -3.76 -6.98
C TRP A 49 -0.81 -3.00 -7.72
N SER A 50 -2.01 -2.98 -7.17
CA SER A 50 -3.13 -2.27 -7.79
C SER A 50 -2.84 -0.76 -7.90
N VAL A 51 -2.26 -0.17 -6.86
CA VAL A 51 -1.90 1.25 -6.88
C VAL A 51 -0.85 1.51 -7.95
N TRP A 52 0.18 0.65 -8.00
CA TRP A 52 1.25 0.78 -9.00
C TRP A 52 0.69 0.65 -10.43
N GLU A 53 -0.13 -0.36 -10.65
CA GLU A 53 -0.67 -0.63 -11.98
C GLU A 53 -1.52 0.52 -12.51
N LYS A 54 -2.33 1.12 -11.64
CA LYS A 54 -3.18 2.25 -12.03
C LYS A 54 -2.37 3.50 -12.33
N ARG A 55 -1.25 3.69 -11.64
CA ARG A 55 -0.46 4.90 -11.77
C ARG A 55 0.59 4.80 -12.87
N PHE A 56 1.28 3.68 -12.95
CA PHE A 56 2.43 3.53 -13.85
C PHE A 56 2.23 2.47 -14.93
N SER A 57 1.74 1.33 -14.56
CA SER A 57 1.44 0.16 -15.42
C SER A 57 2.60 -0.37 -16.25
N SER A 58 3.81 0.16 -16.10
CA SER A 58 4.99 -0.37 -16.78
C SER A 58 6.22 -0.31 -15.88
N TYR A 59 7.09 -1.31 -16.02
CA TYR A 59 8.32 -1.39 -15.24
C TYR A 59 9.21 -0.19 -15.56
N PRO A 60 9.90 0.40 -14.55
CA PRO A 60 10.73 1.57 -14.78
C PRO A 60 11.88 1.29 -15.75
N GLU A 61 12.09 2.21 -16.69
CA GLU A 61 13.10 2.05 -17.76
C GLU A 61 14.50 2.40 -17.29
N ASP A 62 14.63 3.27 -16.29
CA ASP A 62 15.94 3.69 -15.78
C ASP A 62 15.86 3.94 -14.28
N GLN A 63 17.00 4.28 -13.68
CA GLN A 63 17.11 4.50 -12.25
C GLN A 63 16.27 5.69 -11.77
N LYS A 64 16.18 6.72 -12.58
CA LYS A 64 15.41 7.89 -12.22
C LYS A 64 13.91 7.57 -12.14
N GLU A 65 13.42 6.83 -13.11
CA GLU A 65 12.02 6.40 -13.12
C GLU A 65 11.75 5.41 -11.99
N LYS A 66 12.70 4.51 -11.72
CA LYS A 66 12.58 3.57 -10.61
C LYS A 66 12.46 4.31 -9.28
N ALA A 67 13.31 5.30 -9.05
CA ALA A 67 13.27 6.09 -7.82
C ALA A 67 11.92 6.82 -7.69
N LYS A 68 11.40 7.32 -8.80
CA LYS A 68 10.11 7.99 -8.82
C LYS A 68 8.97 7.04 -8.41
N GLN A 69 8.97 5.84 -8.95
CA GLN A 69 7.94 4.86 -8.62
C GLN A 69 8.04 4.43 -7.15
N ILE A 70 9.26 4.21 -6.66
CA ILE A 70 9.48 3.85 -5.26
C ILE A 70 8.97 4.96 -4.33
N ARG A 71 9.35 6.20 -4.61
CA ARG A 71 8.91 7.34 -3.78
C ARG A 71 7.40 7.48 -3.78
N PHE A 72 6.78 7.28 -4.92
CA PHE A 72 5.33 7.37 -4.99
C PHE A 72 4.65 6.35 -4.08
N LEU A 73 5.06 5.10 -4.19
CA LEU A 73 4.45 4.04 -3.39
C LEU A 73 4.73 4.22 -1.90
N MET A 74 5.95 4.63 -1.56
CA MET A 74 6.27 4.89 -0.15
C MET A 74 5.48 6.07 0.41
N SER A 75 5.19 7.07 -0.42
CA SER A 75 4.37 8.20 0.01
C SER A 75 2.92 7.78 0.31
N ARG A 76 2.50 6.65 -0.26
CA ARG A 76 1.19 6.08 0.02
C ARG A 76 1.19 5.17 1.26
N GLY A 77 2.34 5.04 1.94
CA GLY A 77 2.44 4.27 3.16
C GLY A 77 2.88 2.83 3.00
N PHE A 78 3.31 2.43 1.81
CA PHE A 78 3.86 1.09 1.59
C PHE A 78 5.33 1.07 1.97
N SER A 79 5.78 0.00 2.63
CA SER A 79 7.17 -0.14 3.01
C SER A 79 8.05 -0.42 1.79
N TYR A 80 9.36 -0.16 1.92
CA TYR A 80 10.29 -0.46 0.85
C TYR A 80 10.27 -1.94 0.46
N ALA A 81 10.12 -2.83 1.45
CA ALA A 81 10.04 -4.26 1.17
C ALA A 81 8.85 -4.60 0.28
N ILE A 82 7.70 -4.01 0.55
CA ILE A 82 6.50 -4.21 -0.28
C ILE A 82 6.70 -3.62 -1.67
N VAL A 83 7.27 -2.42 -1.74
CA VAL A 83 7.53 -1.77 -3.03
C VAL A 83 8.49 -2.62 -3.88
N SER A 84 9.53 -3.17 -3.26
CA SER A 84 10.46 -4.06 -3.96
C SER A 84 9.76 -5.28 -4.53
N ARG A 85 8.85 -5.87 -3.78
CA ARG A 85 8.08 -7.03 -4.26
C ARG A 85 7.19 -6.67 -5.44
N VAL A 86 6.57 -5.51 -5.39
CA VAL A 86 5.75 -5.02 -6.50
C VAL A 86 6.58 -4.87 -7.76
N LEU A 87 7.77 -4.27 -7.65
CA LEU A 87 8.63 -4.09 -8.80
C LEU A 87 9.18 -5.41 -9.34
N GLN A 88 9.50 -6.35 -8.46
CA GLN A 88 9.91 -7.69 -8.90
C GLN A 88 8.80 -8.39 -9.65
N ARG A 89 7.58 -8.28 -9.14
CA ARG A 89 6.40 -8.85 -9.78
C ARG A 89 6.17 -8.22 -11.16
N ALA A 90 6.33 -6.90 -11.25
CA ALA A 90 6.19 -6.18 -12.51
C ALA A 90 7.22 -6.64 -13.53
N ARG A 91 8.47 -6.86 -13.07
CA ARG A 91 9.54 -7.33 -13.93
C ARG A 91 9.26 -8.72 -14.50
N GLN A 92 8.69 -9.60 -13.68
CA GLN A 92 8.39 -10.96 -14.09
C GLN A 92 7.22 -11.04 -15.07
N ASN A 93 6.38 -10.03 -15.08
CA ASN A 93 5.19 -10.00 -15.93
C ASN A 93 5.39 -9.27 -17.25
N ILE A 94 6.62 -8.93 -17.59
CA ILE A 94 6.93 -8.28 -18.87
C ILE A 94 6.97 -9.29 -20.02
#